data_d4302725707603904c3908129fe15ef2
#
_entry.id   d4302725707603904c3908129fe15ef2
#
_cell.length_a   1.000
_cell.length_b   1.000
_cell.length_c   1.000
_cell.angle_alpha   90.00
_cell.angle_beta   90.00
_cell.angle_gamma   90.00
#
_symmetry.space_group_name_H-M   'P 1'
#
loop_
_entity.id
_entity.type
_entity.pdbx_description
1 polymer ?
#
loop_
_entity_poly.entity_id
_entity_poly.type
_entity_poly.pdbx_seq_one_letter_code
_entity_poly.pdbx_strand_id
1 'polypeptide(L)'
;MVRNVTLTIDRKSVTVPENTTILEAARSVNINIPTLCYLKDINEIGACRICCVEVEGMERLVPACDNVVADGMVVFTNSAKAREARRMNLRLILSHHDTSCTNCTRSGNCTLQQLANDFNMRGTHFPKKLRHEEVDYSTPLIRENDKCVQCLRCIQVCENVQSVKIWDLLGTGSRTVVDASYNRRIQDTECTYCGQCITHCPTAALRERDDTGLVFDAIDDPNTVTVAQVAPAVRAAWAEQFGLDSEFATPKRMVAALRELGFNYVFDTDFAADLTIMEEGSEFIERFTHKDQYQWPMFTSCCPGWVRFVKSQYPELTDNLSTAKSPQQMFGAVAKSYFAEKVGIDSKRLFVVSIMPCVSKKSECALPTMKNDAGDPDVDVSITTRELNIMMRANHIEPKYLPEEEFDSPLGSATGAAVVFGTTGGVMDAALRSAYFLITGKNPDPDAFTAVRGTDGWKEATFNIPGAGDVRVAVVSSLGKARKLIEAVKRGDAAYDFVEVMACPGGCAGGGGQPIHDGTELAEDRGNVLWRLDQGELLRFSHENPDVKALYKDYLGAPLGEKSHHLLHTDHNAWQMPQKML
;
A
#
# COMPACT_ATOMS: atom_id res chain seq x y z
N MET A 1 -31.35 3.41 -20.43
CA MET A 1 -30.99 4.78 -19.98
C MET A 1 -31.47 4.91 -18.53
N VAL A 2 -30.62 5.29 -17.60
CA VAL A 2 -31.03 5.54 -16.22
C VAL A 2 -31.89 6.82 -16.22
N ARG A 3 -33.05 6.79 -15.58
CA ARG A 3 -33.97 7.94 -15.48
C ARG A 3 -33.36 9.00 -14.55
N ASN A 4 -33.43 10.26 -14.92
CA ASN A 4 -33.09 11.35 -14.02
C ASN A 4 -34.32 11.74 -13.18
N VAL A 5 -34.08 12.07 -11.91
CA VAL A 5 -35.09 12.60 -10.98
C VAL A 5 -34.65 13.98 -10.48
N THR A 6 -35.64 14.83 -10.17
CA THR A 6 -35.40 16.17 -9.66
C THR A 6 -35.92 16.27 -8.24
N LEU A 7 -35.04 16.72 -7.31
CA LEU A 7 -35.35 16.88 -5.90
C LEU A 7 -34.89 18.26 -5.40
N THR A 8 -35.28 18.59 -4.20
CA THR A 8 -34.85 19.84 -3.52
C THR A 8 -34.00 19.47 -2.30
N ILE A 9 -32.76 19.99 -2.22
CA ILE A 9 -31.89 19.84 -1.05
C ILE A 9 -31.57 21.23 -0.51
N ASP A 10 -31.93 21.53 0.72
CA ASP A 10 -31.74 22.85 1.37
C ASP A 10 -32.11 24.04 0.45
N ARG A 11 -33.28 23.96 -0.18
CA ARG A 11 -33.83 24.93 -1.15
C ARG A 11 -33.12 24.99 -2.51
N LYS A 12 -32.12 24.13 -2.80
CA LYS A 12 -31.50 24.01 -4.13
C LYS A 12 -32.18 22.89 -4.90
N SER A 13 -32.56 23.14 -6.14
CA SER A 13 -33.03 22.10 -7.06
C SER A 13 -31.84 21.31 -7.60
N VAL A 14 -31.94 19.98 -7.55
CA VAL A 14 -30.88 19.04 -7.94
C VAL A 14 -31.48 17.99 -8.87
N THR A 15 -30.85 17.75 -10.00
CA THR A 15 -31.27 16.69 -10.94
C THR A 15 -30.13 15.68 -11.10
N VAL A 16 -30.39 14.43 -10.75
CA VAL A 16 -29.41 13.33 -10.75
C VAL A 16 -30.08 12.02 -11.18
N PRO A 17 -29.30 10.99 -11.54
CA PRO A 17 -29.84 9.65 -11.77
C PRO A 17 -30.63 9.11 -10.58
N GLU A 18 -31.72 8.36 -10.82
CA GLU A 18 -32.65 7.87 -9.79
C GLU A 18 -32.02 6.93 -8.74
N ASN A 19 -30.88 6.30 -9.06
CA ASN A 19 -30.13 5.44 -8.15
C ASN A 19 -29.04 6.16 -7.34
N THR A 20 -28.97 7.51 -7.43
CA THR A 20 -28.03 8.33 -6.66
C THR A 20 -28.44 8.39 -5.19
N THR A 21 -27.49 8.29 -4.24
CA THR A 21 -27.79 8.49 -2.82
C THR A 21 -28.04 9.98 -2.51
N ILE A 22 -28.79 10.26 -1.44
CA ILE A 22 -29.01 11.66 -0.98
C ILE A 22 -27.65 12.35 -0.71
N LEU A 23 -26.67 11.62 -0.19
CA LEU A 23 -25.33 12.13 0.08
C LEU A 23 -24.63 12.59 -1.20
N GLU A 24 -24.61 11.76 -2.22
CA GLU A 24 -23.95 12.09 -3.49
C GLU A 24 -24.72 13.18 -4.26
N ALA A 25 -26.04 13.19 -4.19
CA ALA A 25 -26.85 14.27 -4.74
C ALA A 25 -26.55 15.62 -4.04
N ALA A 26 -26.36 15.63 -2.71
CA ALA A 26 -25.98 16.83 -1.97
C ALA A 26 -24.56 17.31 -2.36
N ARG A 27 -23.61 16.38 -2.50
CA ARG A 27 -22.23 16.68 -2.91
C ARG A 27 -22.17 17.30 -4.31
N SER A 28 -23.00 16.85 -5.25
CA SER A 28 -23.02 17.37 -6.63
C SER A 28 -23.37 18.86 -6.72
N VAL A 29 -23.98 19.43 -5.67
CA VAL A 29 -24.32 20.86 -5.56
C VAL A 29 -23.59 21.57 -4.42
N ASN A 30 -22.45 21.01 -4.00
CA ASN A 30 -21.58 21.55 -2.95
C ASN A 30 -22.32 21.74 -1.59
N ILE A 31 -23.18 20.78 -1.22
CA ILE A 31 -23.75 20.68 0.12
C ILE A 31 -23.02 19.56 0.85
N ASN A 32 -22.32 19.92 1.93
CA ASN A 32 -21.58 18.96 2.74
C ASN A 32 -22.46 18.36 3.83
N ILE A 33 -22.66 17.04 3.77
CA ILE A 33 -23.28 16.23 4.83
C ILE A 33 -22.15 15.47 5.53
N PRO A 34 -21.97 15.63 6.87
CA PRO A 34 -20.87 14.96 7.57
C PRO A 34 -21.05 13.44 7.54
N THR A 35 -19.93 12.71 7.42
CA THR A 35 -19.88 11.24 7.40
C THR A 35 -18.77 10.72 8.30
N LEU A 36 -18.88 9.47 8.78
CA LEU A 36 -17.82 8.79 9.52
C LEU A 36 -17.59 7.36 8.99
N CYS A 37 -18.66 6.62 8.68
CA CYS A 37 -18.53 5.24 8.17
C CYS A 37 -18.52 5.15 6.64
N TYR A 38 -19.01 6.15 5.93
CA TYR A 38 -19.16 6.12 4.48
C TYR A 38 -17.84 6.00 3.73
N LEU A 39 -17.80 5.07 2.80
CA LEU A 39 -16.81 4.97 1.73
C LEU A 39 -17.58 4.63 0.45
N LYS A 40 -17.45 5.49 -0.56
CA LYS A 40 -18.15 5.31 -1.84
C LYS A 40 -17.81 3.95 -2.47
N ASP A 41 -18.82 3.26 -2.95
CA ASP A 41 -18.73 1.94 -3.61
C ASP A 41 -18.15 0.80 -2.73
N ILE A 42 -17.79 1.09 -1.47
CA ILE A 42 -17.16 0.12 -0.54
C ILE A 42 -18.02 -0.08 0.70
N ASN A 43 -18.42 0.99 1.39
CA ASN A 43 -19.14 0.94 2.67
C ASN A 43 -20.25 1.98 2.77
N GLU A 44 -21.41 1.68 2.21
CA GLU A 44 -22.60 2.55 2.13
C GLU A 44 -23.74 2.00 2.98
N ILE A 45 -23.46 1.64 4.23
CA ILE A 45 -24.37 0.85 5.10
C ILE A 45 -25.06 1.65 6.20
N GLY A 46 -24.85 2.98 6.27
CA GLY A 46 -25.51 3.84 7.25
C GLY A 46 -25.22 3.52 8.72
N ALA A 47 -24.12 2.85 9.07
CA ALA A 47 -23.85 2.32 10.42
C ALA A 47 -23.75 3.41 11.50
N CYS A 48 -23.00 4.49 11.26
CA CYS A 48 -22.72 5.51 12.28
C CYS A 48 -23.83 6.54 12.48
N ARG A 49 -24.75 6.70 11.54
CA ARG A 49 -25.87 7.67 11.55
C ARG A 49 -25.44 9.14 11.68
N ILE A 50 -24.20 9.47 11.39
CA ILE A 50 -23.72 10.87 11.38
C ILE A 50 -24.27 11.65 10.18
N CYS A 51 -24.57 10.98 9.08
CA CYS A 51 -25.13 11.59 7.87
C CYS A 51 -26.67 11.73 7.87
N CYS A 52 -27.35 11.59 9.03
CA CYS A 52 -28.80 11.71 9.10
C CYS A 52 -29.32 13.05 8.57
N VAL A 53 -30.36 12.99 7.75
CA VAL A 53 -31.08 14.14 7.18
C VAL A 53 -32.58 14.02 7.45
N GLU A 54 -33.30 15.14 7.38
CA GLU A 54 -34.74 15.16 7.42
C GLU A 54 -35.31 15.22 6.00
N VAL A 55 -36.30 14.38 5.74
CA VAL A 55 -37.01 14.34 4.45
C VAL A 55 -38.46 14.73 4.73
N GLU A 56 -38.99 15.68 3.95
CA GLU A 56 -40.38 16.14 4.10
C GLU A 56 -41.35 14.98 3.94
N GLY A 57 -42.33 14.89 4.82
CA GLY A 57 -43.32 13.80 4.85
C GLY A 57 -42.84 12.53 5.56
N MET A 58 -41.57 12.44 6.01
CA MET A 58 -41.06 11.30 6.79
C MET A 58 -40.98 11.68 8.28
N GLU A 59 -41.51 10.84 9.16
CA GLU A 59 -41.41 11.04 10.61
C GLU A 59 -39.99 10.84 11.14
N ARG A 60 -39.24 9.90 10.53
CA ARG A 60 -37.91 9.52 10.96
C ARG A 60 -36.83 10.16 10.09
N LEU A 61 -35.72 10.50 10.70
CA LEU A 61 -34.50 10.85 9.97
C LEU A 61 -33.96 9.64 9.23
N VAL A 62 -33.44 9.86 8.02
CA VAL A 62 -32.78 8.83 7.20
C VAL A 62 -31.29 9.12 7.05
N PRO A 63 -30.43 8.11 7.01
CA PRO A 63 -29.02 8.32 6.68
C PRO A 63 -28.89 8.61 5.19
N ALA A 64 -28.23 9.71 4.86
CA ALA A 64 -28.09 10.16 3.47
C ALA A 64 -27.19 9.24 2.60
N CYS A 65 -26.31 8.47 3.23
CA CYS A 65 -25.31 7.66 2.53
C CYS A 65 -25.85 6.32 1.98
N ASP A 66 -27.02 5.83 2.44
CA ASP A 66 -27.63 4.56 2.02
C ASP A 66 -29.06 4.70 1.53
N ASN A 67 -29.59 5.95 1.50
CA ASN A 67 -30.92 6.22 0.95
C ASN A 67 -30.81 6.92 -0.41
N VAL A 68 -31.48 6.34 -1.41
CA VAL A 68 -31.53 6.88 -2.77
C VAL A 68 -32.57 7.99 -2.89
N VAL A 69 -32.34 8.89 -3.84
CA VAL A 69 -33.23 10.01 -4.13
C VAL A 69 -34.53 9.56 -4.84
N ALA A 70 -35.59 10.34 -4.67
CA ALA A 70 -36.84 10.17 -5.41
C ALA A 70 -37.28 11.50 -6.04
N ASP A 71 -38.09 11.41 -7.11
CA ASP A 71 -38.60 12.59 -7.80
C ASP A 71 -39.51 13.41 -6.87
N GLY A 72 -39.30 14.72 -6.83
CA GLY A 72 -40.04 15.63 -5.94
C GLY A 72 -39.62 15.55 -4.47
N MET A 73 -38.64 14.77 -4.07
CA MET A 73 -38.15 14.66 -2.69
C MET A 73 -37.66 16.05 -2.18
N VAL A 74 -37.97 16.38 -0.94
CA VAL A 74 -37.48 17.61 -0.26
C VAL A 74 -36.64 17.19 0.94
N VAL A 75 -35.36 17.56 0.94
CA VAL A 75 -34.37 17.18 1.96
C VAL A 75 -33.85 18.40 2.70
N PHE A 76 -33.84 18.32 4.03
CA PHE A 76 -33.21 19.30 4.90
C PHE A 76 -31.98 18.68 5.56
N THR A 77 -30.80 19.10 5.09
CA THR A 77 -29.54 18.48 5.54
C THR A 77 -29.12 18.97 6.92
N ASN A 78 -29.58 20.15 7.37
CA ASN A 78 -29.14 20.77 8.62
C ASN A 78 -30.32 21.34 9.45
N SER A 79 -31.44 20.59 9.54
CA SER A 79 -32.55 20.94 10.42
C SER A 79 -32.17 20.79 11.91
N ALA A 80 -32.94 21.42 12.82
CA ALA A 80 -32.71 21.26 14.26
C ALA A 80 -32.73 19.78 14.71
N LYS A 81 -33.67 19.01 14.15
CA LYS A 81 -33.83 17.56 14.39
C LYS A 81 -32.61 16.77 13.92
N ALA A 82 -32.08 17.06 12.72
CA ALA A 82 -30.88 16.41 12.18
C ALA A 82 -29.64 16.75 13.02
N ARG A 83 -29.43 18.00 13.39
CA ARG A 83 -28.30 18.42 14.23
C ARG A 83 -28.31 17.71 15.59
N GLU A 84 -29.47 17.64 16.27
CA GLU A 84 -29.56 16.97 17.58
C GLU A 84 -29.30 15.47 17.48
N ALA A 85 -29.84 14.80 16.46
CA ALA A 85 -29.59 13.39 16.23
C ALA A 85 -28.10 13.10 15.98
N ARG A 86 -27.43 13.91 15.17
CA ARG A 86 -25.97 13.77 14.93
C ARG A 86 -25.17 13.96 16.20
N ARG A 87 -25.51 14.98 17.03
CA ARG A 87 -24.85 15.21 18.32
C ARG A 87 -25.04 14.02 19.26
N MET A 88 -26.24 13.45 19.33
CA MET A 88 -26.52 12.28 20.15
C MET A 88 -25.74 11.06 19.68
N ASN A 89 -25.73 10.78 18.37
CA ASN A 89 -24.96 9.67 17.81
C ASN A 89 -23.46 9.82 18.08
N LEU A 90 -22.93 11.04 17.97
CA LEU A 90 -21.53 11.31 18.25
C LEU A 90 -21.19 11.12 19.74
N ARG A 91 -22.09 11.53 20.67
CA ARG A 91 -21.95 11.26 22.12
C ARG A 91 -21.89 9.75 22.42
N LEU A 92 -22.74 8.97 21.76
CA LEU A 92 -22.75 7.51 21.91
C LEU A 92 -21.45 6.89 21.39
N ILE A 93 -20.97 7.31 20.22
CA ILE A 93 -19.68 6.85 19.66
C ILE A 93 -18.54 7.19 20.63
N LEU A 94 -18.46 8.43 21.10
CA LEU A 94 -17.42 8.89 22.03
C LEU A 94 -17.45 8.17 23.38
N SER A 95 -18.60 7.64 23.82
CA SER A 95 -18.70 6.87 25.07
C SER A 95 -18.03 5.50 25.01
N HIS A 96 -17.79 4.95 23.80
CA HIS A 96 -17.10 3.68 23.56
C HIS A 96 -15.70 3.86 22.96
N HIS A 97 -15.22 5.10 22.85
CA HIS A 97 -13.94 5.42 22.24
C HIS A 97 -12.97 6.01 23.26
N ASP A 98 -11.72 5.50 23.27
CA ASP A 98 -10.65 6.13 24.04
C ASP A 98 -10.30 7.49 23.42
N THR A 99 -10.54 8.54 24.21
CA THR A 99 -10.34 9.94 23.81
C THR A 99 -8.99 10.51 24.25
N SER A 100 -8.03 9.67 24.60
CA SER A 100 -6.64 10.07 24.93
C SER A 100 -5.88 10.48 23.66
N CYS A 101 -6.37 11.54 22.99
CA CYS A 101 -5.89 11.95 21.67
C CYS A 101 -4.42 12.33 21.65
N THR A 102 -3.84 12.81 22.74
CA THR A 102 -2.42 13.17 22.84
C THR A 102 -1.48 11.99 22.68
N ASN A 103 -1.95 10.77 22.98
CA ASN A 103 -1.20 9.52 22.85
C ASN A 103 -1.65 8.71 21.60
N CYS A 104 -2.41 9.32 20.70
CA CYS A 104 -2.98 8.63 19.56
C CYS A 104 -2.18 8.92 18.28
N THR A 105 -1.82 7.89 17.52
CA THR A 105 -1.11 8.01 16.24
C THR A 105 -1.87 8.80 15.16
N ARG A 106 -3.21 8.94 15.31
CA ARG A 106 -4.08 9.71 14.42
C ARG A 106 -4.42 11.09 14.98
N SER A 107 -3.75 11.57 16.04
CA SER A 107 -3.97 12.92 16.56
C SER A 107 -3.69 13.98 15.50
N GLY A 108 -4.65 14.91 15.31
CA GLY A 108 -4.60 15.91 14.23
C GLY A 108 -4.99 15.42 12.83
N ASN A 109 -5.09 14.09 12.63
CA ASN A 109 -5.52 13.46 11.38
C ASN A 109 -6.55 12.35 11.67
N CYS A 110 -7.66 12.71 12.34
CA CYS A 110 -8.70 11.77 12.75
C CYS A 110 -10.08 12.36 12.47
N THR A 111 -10.88 11.68 11.65
CA THR A 111 -12.23 12.11 11.29
C THR A 111 -13.15 12.23 12.50
N LEU A 112 -13.02 11.33 13.49
CA LEU A 112 -13.81 11.43 14.72
C LEU A 112 -13.42 12.66 15.54
N GLN A 113 -12.14 12.99 15.65
CA GLN A 113 -11.64 14.18 16.33
C GLN A 113 -12.15 15.45 15.64
N GLN A 114 -12.10 15.50 14.30
CA GLN A 114 -12.63 16.61 13.52
C GLN A 114 -14.13 16.80 13.75
N LEU A 115 -14.92 15.73 13.65
CA LEU A 115 -16.36 15.78 13.92
C LEU A 115 -16.67 16.26 15.35
N ALA A 116 -15.90 15.79 16.36
CA ALA A 116 -16.07 16.24 17.73
C ALA A 116 -15.80 17.74 17.88
N ASN A 117 -14.83 18.28 17.16
CA ASN A 117 -14.56 19.72 17.12
C ASN A 117 -15.68 20.49 16.40
N ASP A 118 -16.11 20.04 15.21
CA ASP A 118 -17.14 20.70 14.40
C ASP A 118 -18.49 20.78 15.12
N PHE A 119 -18.85 19.74 15.87
CA PHE A 119 -20.07 19.71 16.68
C PHE A 119 -19.88 20.28 18.08
N ASN A 120 -18.71 20.86 18.39
CA ASN A 120 -18.37 21.44 19.71
C ASN A 120 -18.66 20.46 20.87
N MET A 121 -18.23 19.21 20.70
CA MET A 121 -18.39 18.19 21.72
C MET A 121 -17.32 18.36 22.81
N ARG A 122 -17.73 18.96 23.95
CA ARG A 122 -16.84 19.16 25.11
C ARG A 122 -17.29 18.27 26.25
N GLY A 123 -16.36 17.55 26.82
CA GLY A 123 -16.62 16.61 27.92
C GLY A 123 -17.36 15.32 27.50
N THR A 124 -17.46 14.39 28.42
CA THR A 124 -18.18 13.12 28.26
C THR A 124 -19.55 13.22 28.90
N HIS A 125 -20.60 13.06 28.11
CA HIS A 125 -21.98 13.06 28.62
C HIS A 125 -22.46 11.70 29.11
N PHE A 126 -21.72 10.65 28.74
CA PHE A 126 -22.00 9.27 29.14
C PHE A 126 -20.75 8.62 29.75
N PRO A 127 -20.91 7.69 30.69
CA PRO A 127 -19.80 6.93 31.24
C PRO A 127 -19.03 6.23 30.11
N LYS A 128 -17.70 6.22 30.19
CA LYS A 128 -16.86 5.47 29.25
C LYS A 128 -17.06 3.97 29.45
N LYS A 129 -17.14 3.24 28.35
CA LYS A 129 -17.25 1.78 28.30
C LYS A 129 -16.11 1.25 27.43
N LEU A 130 -14.89 1.34 27.93
CA LEU A 130 -13.70 0.81 27.31
C LEU A 130 -13.50 -0.66 27.76
N ARG A 131 -12.85 -1.45 26.89
CA ARG A 131 -12.62 -2.88 27.13
C ARG A 131 -11.30 -3.17 27.81
N HIS A 132 -10.28 -2.32 27.55
CA HIS A 132 -8.92 -2.46 28.06
C HIS A 132 -8.30 -3.82 27.71
N GLU A 133 -8.55 -4.29 26.48
CA GLU A 133 -7.93 -5.52 25.98
C GLU A 133 -6.43 -5.28 25.73
N GLU A 134 -5.62 -6.31 25.97
CA GLU A 134 -4.19 -6.28 25.69
C GLU A 134 -3.95 -6.19 24.19
N VAL A 135 -3.03 -5.29 23.78
CA VAL A 135 -2.68 -5.07 22.39
C VAL A 135 -1.57 -6.02 21.97
N ASP A 136 -1.79 -6.80 20.91
CA ASP A 136 -0.79 -7.70 20.33
C ASP A 136 0.14 -6.92 19.38
N TYR A 137 1.41 -6.82 19.78
CA TYR A 137 2.48 -6.18 18.98
C TYR A 137 3.32 -7.18 18.19
N SER A 138 2.98 -8.46 18.16
CA SER A 138 3.75 -9.51 17.47
C SER A 138 3.66 -9.42 15.95
N THR A 139 2.66 -8.71 15.40
CA THR A 139 2.42 -8.59 13.97
C THR A 139 2.65 -7.16 13.46
N PRO A 140 2.88 -6.98 12.15
CA PRO A 140 2.99 -5.64 11.54
C PRO A 140 1.71 -4.80 11.59
N LEU A 141 0.55 -5.45 11.76
CA LEU A 141 -0.77 -4.84 11.85
C LEU A 141 -1.25 -4.89 13.30
N ILE A 142 -1.45 -3.74 13.91
CA ILE A 142 -1.90 -3.60 15.29
C ILE A 142 -3.38 -3.23 15.33
N ARG A 143 -4.09 -3.82 16.27
CA ARG A 143 -5.47 -3.53 16.56
C ARG A 143 -5.67 -3.06 18.00
N GLU A 144 -6.36 -1.93 18.16
CA GLU A 144 -6.76 -1.36 19.45
C GLU A 144 -8.28 -1.21 19.50
N ASN A 145 -8.95 -2.11 20.23
CA ASN A 145 -10.40 -2.17 20.28
C ASN A 145 -11.04 -0.92 20.93
N ASP A 146 -10.37 -0.31 21.91
CA ASP A 146 -10.86 0.90 22.57
C ASP A 146 -10.90 2.15 21.68
N LYS A 147 -10.24 2.10 20.52
CA LYS A 147 -10.30 3.15 19.49
C LYS A 147 -11.27 2.82 18.33
N CYS A 148 -11.94 1.67 18.38
CA CYS A 148 -12.86 1.24 17.34
C CYS A 148 -14.23 1.92 17.50
N VAL A 149 -14.73 2.53 16.41
CA VAL A 149 -16.04 3.18 16.34
C VAL A 149 -17.08 2.32 15.61
N GLN A 150 -16.76 1.06 15.33
CA GLN A 150 -17.65 0.09 14.68
C GLN A 150 -18.24 0.59 13.36
N CYS A 151 -17.45 1.32 12.59
CA CYS A 151 -17.86 1.85 11.28
C CYS A 151 -17.91 0.80 10.17
N LEU A 152 -17.33 -0.38 10.39
CA LEU A 152 -17.25 -1.55 9.52
C LEU A 152 -16.44 -1.35 8.21
N ARG A 153 -15.77 -0.21 8.04
CA ARG A 153 -14.94 0.04 6.84
C ARG A 153 -13.88 -1.05 6.63
N CYS A 154 -13.21 -1.50 7.69
CA CYS A 154 -12.18 -2.55 7.60
C CYS A 154 -12.73 -3.89 7.14
N ILE A 155 -13.95 -4.27 7.55
CA ILE A 155 -14.64 -5.48 7.10
C ILE A 155 -14.89 -5.36 5.60
N GLN A 156 -15.54 -4.28 5.15
CA GLN A 156 -15.93 -4.09 3.76
C GLN A 156 -14.73 -3.98 2.81
N VAL A 157 -13.69 -3.25 3.21
CA VAL A 157 -12.46 -3.17 2.41
C VAL A 157 -11.78 -4.53 2.29
N CYS A 158 -11.66 -5.29 3.40
CA CYS A 158 -11.04 -6.60 3.40
C CYS A 158 -11.85 -7.63 2.60
N GLU A 159 -13.18 -7.51 2.58
CA GLU A 159 -14.07 -8.39 1.83
C GLU A 159 -14.22 -7.98 0.37
N ASN A 160 -14.61 -6.73 0.10
CA ASN A 160 -15.03 -6.30 -1.24
C ASN A 160 -13.85 -5.89 -2.13
N VAL A 161 -12.79 -5.31 -1.55
CA VAL A 161 -11.61 -4.86 -2.29
C VAL A 161 -10.51 -5.92 -2.30
N GLN A 162 -10.20 -6.51 -1.13
CA GLN A 162 -9.11 -7.46 -0.99
C GLN A 162 -9.53 -8.93 -1.05
N SER A 163 -10.81 -9.24 -0.86
CA SER A 163 -11.35 -10.61 -0.92
C SER A 163 -10.65 -11.62 0.02
N VAL A 164 -10.10 -11.14 1.16
CA VAL A 164 -9.41 -11.97 2.17
C VAL A 164 -10.31 -12.29 3.36
N LYS A 165 -11.18 -11.34 3.77
CA LYS A 165 -12.20 -11.52 4.82
C LYS A 165 -11.64 -11.85 6.21
N ILE A 166 -10.64 -11.11 6.66
CA ILE A 166 -10.05 -11.32 7.99
C ILE A 166 -10.96 -10.81 9.11
N TRP A 167 -11.60 -9.64 8.91
CA TRP A 167 -12.38 -8.94 9.92
C TRP A 167 -13.84 -9.37 9.92
N ASP A 168 -14.43 -9.51 11.13
CA ASP A 168 -15.82 -9.88 11.32
C ASP A 168 -16.42 -9.16 12.54
N LEU A 169 -17.73 -9.28 12.71
CA LEU A 169 -18.46 -8.85 13.90
C LEU A 169 -18.54 -10.01 14.90
N LEU A 170 -17.91 -9.86 16.05
CA LEU A 170 -17.95 -10.83 17.14
C LEU A 170 -18.85 -10.34 18.27
N GLY A 171 -19.53 -11.27 18.95
CA GLY A 171 -20.44 -10.98 20.04
C GLY A 171 -21.79 -10.41 19.59
N THR A 172 -22.60 -9.97 20.53
CA THR A 172 -23.96 -9.45 20.30
C THR A 172 -24.26 -8.25 21.19
N GLY A 173 -25.12 -7.34 20.71
CA GLY A 173 -25.56 -6.14 21.46
C GLY A 173 -24.39 -5.27 21.88
N SER A 174 -24.34 -4.86 23.14
CA SER A 174 -23.28 -3.98 23.66
C SER A 174 -21.90 -4.66 23.77
N ARG A 175 -21.82 -5.95 23.51
CA ARG A 175 -20.57 -6.72 23.48
C ARG A 175 -20.02 -6.90 22.07
N THR A 176 -20.70 -6.37 21.06
CA THR A 176 -20.23 -6.45 19.67
C THR A 176 -18.88 -5.76 19.52
N VAL A 177 -17.96 -6.43 18.83
CA VAL A 177 -16.66 -5.91 18.41
C VAL A 177 -16.43 -6.23 16.94
N VAL A 178 -15.59 -5.47 16.32
CA VAL A 178 -14.95 -5.85 15.04
C VAL A 178 -13.62 -6.47 15.38
N ASP A 179 -13.39 -7.72 15.04
CA ASP A 179 -12.11 -8.41 15.28
C ASP A 179 -11.85 -9.48 14.21
N ALA A 180 -10.72 -10.19 14.32
CA ALA A 180 -10.43 -11.26 13.40
C ALA A 180 -11.47 -12.38 13.51
N SER A 181 -11.92 -12.91 12.38
CA SER A 181 -12.93 -13.97 12.29
C SER A 181 -12.59 -15.14 13.20
N TYR A 182 -13.59 -15.69 13.87
CA TYR A 182 -13.46 -16.77 14.86
C TYR A 182 -12.63 -16.41 16.10
N ASN A 183 -12.44 -15.13 16.41
CA ASN A 183 -11.63 -14.65 17.53
C ASN A 183 -10.19 -15.18 17.51
N ARG A 184 -9.61 -15.32 16.31
CA ARG A 184 -8.20 -15.73 16.11
C ARG A 184 -7.27 -14.55 16.35
N ARG A 185 -6.02 -14.82 16.71
CA ARG A 185 -4.98 -13.80 16.63
C ARG A 185 -4.68 -13.49 15.16
N ILE A 186 -4.32 -12.26 14.84
CA ILE A 186 -4.04 -11.83 13.44
C ILE A 186 -2.97 -12.71 12.79
N GLN A 187 -1.95 -13.11 13.54
CA GLN A 187 -0.89 -14.00 13.06
C GLN A 187 -1.36 -15.40 12.63
N ASP A 188 -2.47 -15.87 13.22
CA ASP A 188 -3.04 -17.19 12.95
C ASP A 188 -4.09 -17.14 11.83
N THR A 189 -4.21 -15.99 11.16
CA THR A 189 -5.13 -15.77 10.03
C THR A 189 -4.41 -15.74 8.70
N GLU A 190 -5.17 -15.76 7.64
CA GLU A 190 -4.71 -15.62 6.26
C GLU A 190 -4.39 -14.14 5.90
N CYS A 191 -4.15 -13.29 6.90
CA CYS A 191 -3.89 -11.87 6.69
C CYS A 191 -2.66 -11.64 5.82
N THR A 192 -2.84 -10.84 4.77
CA THR A 192 -1.76 -10.47 3.84
C THR A 192 -0.95 -9.25 4.29
N TYR A 193 -1.33 -8.64 5.42
CA TYR A 193 -0.77 -7.40 5.94
C TYR A 193 -0.73 -6.25 4.92
N CYS A 194 -1.63 -6.24 3.93
CA CYS A 194 -1.69 -5.20 2.89
C CYS A 194 -1.93 -3.78 3.43
N GLY A 195 -2.43 -3.65 4.67
CA GLY A 195 -2.64 -2.36 5.33
C GLY A 195 -3.85 -1.55 4.83
N GLN A 196 -4.64 -2.06 3.88
CA GLN A 196 -5.81 -1.34 3.36
C GLN A 196 -6.88 -1.07 4.43
N CYS A 197 -7.00 -1.93 5.42
CA CYS A 197 -7.86 -1.67 6.58
C CYS A 197 -7.34 -0.53 7.48
N ILE A 198 -6.04 -0.23 7.48
CA ILE A 198 -5.44 0.90 8.19
C ILE A 198 -5.79 2.20 7.49
N THR A 199 -5.54 2.30 6.17
CA THR A 199 -5.77 3.51 5.39
C THR A 199 -7.24 3.95 5.38
N HIS A 200 -8.15 2.99 5.50
CA HIS A 200 -9.59 3.23 5.53
C HIS A 200 -10.18 3.36 6.95
N CYS A 201 -9.39 3.14 8.01
CA CYS A 201 -9.86 3.33 9.38
C CYS A 201 -9.98 4.82 9.69
N PRO A 202 -11.17 5.34 10.10
CA PRO A 202 -11.35 6.77 10.40
C PRO A 202 -10.74 7.18 11.76
N THR A 203 -10.25 6.22 12.50
CA THR A 203 -9.58 6.40 13.81
C THR A 203 -8.27 5.62 13.84
N ALA A 204 -7.65 5.46 15.01
CA ALA A 204 -6.42 4.66 15.17
C ALA A 204 -6.71 3.22 15.67
N ALA A 205 -7.90 2.69 15.45
CA ALA A 205 -8.22 1.32 15.87
C ALA A 205 -7.41 0.26 15.12
N LEU A 206 -6.96 0.59 13.90
CA LEU A 206 -6.04 -0.20 13.10
C LEU A 206 -4.87 0.70 12.70
N ARG A 207 -3.66 0.24 12.95
CA ARG A 207 -2.43 0.94 12.61
C ARG A 207 -1.32 -0.06 12.33
N GLU A 208 -0.23 0.38 11.76
CA GLU A 208 1.02 -0.38 11.69
C GLU A 208 1.67 -0.47 13.07
N ARG A 209 2.51 -1.49 13.26
CA ARG A 209 3.44 -1.55 14.39
C ARG A 209 4.46 -0.42 14.22
N ASP A 210 4.69 0.32 15.28
CA ASP A 210 5.69 1.38 15.31
C ASP A 210 7.08 0.78 15.58
N ASP A 211 7.93 0.81 14.57
CA ASP A 211 9.31 0.33 14.63
C ASP A 211 10.34 1.49 14.64
N THR A 212 9.88 2.75 14.79
CA THR A 212 10.76 3.95 14.79
C THR A 212 11.79 3.92 15.91
N GLY A 213 11.44 3.38 17.07
CA GLY A 213 12.37 3.22 18.20
C GLY A 213 13.59 2.37 17.84
N LEU A 214 13.40 1.26 17.09
CA LEU A 214 14.50 0.41 16.65
C LEU A 214 15.47 1.16 15.72
N VAL A 215 14.95 2.07 14.91
CA VAL A 215 15.77 2.88 13.99
C VAL A 215 16.54 3.94 14.77
N PHE A 216 15.91 4.63 15.74
CA PHE A 216 16.60 5.59 16.58
C PHE A 216 17.70 4.93 17.41
N ASP A 217 17.41 3.78 18.03
CA ASP A 217 18.41 3.02 18.79
C ASP A 217 19.63 2.65 17.93
N ALA A 218 19.39 2.28 16.65
CA ALA A 218 20.47 1.95 15.72
C ALA A 218 21.27 3.18 15.27
N ILE A 219 20.63 4.34 15.09
CA ILE A 219 21.29 5.61 14.74
C ILE A 219 22.17 6.09 15.92
N ASP A 220 21.71 5.92 17.15
CA ASP A 220 22.40 6.37 18.35
C ASP A 220 23.54 5.43 18.80
N ASP A 221 23.60 4.18 18.29
CA ASP A 221 24.67 3.24 18.61
C ASP A 221 25.93 3.50 17.77
N PRO A 222 27.06 3.95 18.39
CA PRO A 222 28.29 4.25 17.66
C PRO A 222 28.96 3.01 17.01
N ASN A 223 28.56 1.80 17.37
CA ASN A 223 29.08 0.58 16.78
C ASN A 223 28.30 0.15 15.55
N THR A 224 27.14 0.72 15.32
CA THR A 224 26.25 0.43 14.21
C THR A 224 26.49 1.42 13.06
N VAL A 225 26.40 0.93 11.83
CA VAL A 225 26.41 1.75 10.61
C VAL A 225 25.04 1.63 9.97
N THR A 226 24.27 2.70 10.03
CA THR A 226 22.89 2.71 9.52
C THR A 226 22.85 3.00 8.03
N VAL A 227 22.11 2.15 7.30
CA VAL A 227 21.90 2.25 5.86
C VAL A 227 20.41 2.40 5.59
N ALA A 228 19.97 3.52 5.02
CA ALA A 228 18.61 3.71 4.56
C ALA A 228 18.50 3.34 3.08
N GLN A 229 17.40 2.63 2.73
CA GLN A 229 16.94 2.46 1.35
C GLN A 229 15.51 2.95 1.20
N VAL A 230 15.20 3.68 0.14
CA VAL A 230 13.90 4.33 -0.04
C VAL A 230 13.19 3.78 -1.27
N ALA A 231 11.96 3.26 -1.07
CA ALA A 231 11.16 2.71 -2.16
C ALA A 231 10.66 3.78 -3.15
N PRO A 232 10.46 3.40 -4.43
CA PRO A 232 10.02 4.32 -5.49
C PRO A 232 8.80 5.17 -5.11
N ALA A 233 7.73 4.55 -4.56
CA ALA A 233 6.49 5.25 -4.26
C ALA A 233 6.55 6.17 -3.03
N VAL A 234 7.57 6.07 -2.18
CA VAL A 234 7.76 6.98 -1.04
C VAL A 234 8.02 8.39 -1.52
N ARG A 235 8.83 8.55 -2.60
CA ARG A 235 9.18 9.86 -3.17
C ARG A 235 7.99 10.69 -3.63
N ALA A 236 6.86 10.06 -3.94
CA ALA A 236 5.64 10.75 -4.33
C ALA A 236 4.80 11.26 -3.14
N ALA A 237 5.10 10.83 -1.90
CA ALA A 237 4.21 11.04 -0.75
C ALA A 237 4.90 11.46 0.56
N TRP A 238 6.23 11.43 0.63
CA TRP A 238 6.99 11.60 1.90
C TRP A 238 6.73 12.93 2.60
N ALA A 239 6.41 13.99 1.87
CA ALA A 239 6.21 15.32 2.44
C ALA A 239 4.74 15.79 2.43
N GLU A 240 3.77 14.94 2.03
CA GLU A 240 2.34 15.28 2.03
C GLU A 240 1.83 15.76 3.40
N GLN A 241 2.27 15.13 4.48
CA GLN A 241 1.86 15.51 5.83
C GLN A 241 2.49 16.82 6.32
N PHE A 242 3.43 17.37 5.58
CA PHE A 242 4.00 18.71 5.80
C PHE A 242 3.36 19.76 4.89
N GLY A 243 2.37 19.37 4.07
CA GLY A 243 1.66 20.25 3.16
C GLY A 243 2.49 20.72 1.97
N LEU A 244 3.52 19.98 1.59
CA LEU A 244 4.38 20.28 0.45
C LEU A 244 3.94 19.46 -0.77
N ASP A 245 3.92 20.11 -1.93
CA ASP A 245 3.68 19.43 -3.19
C ASP A 245 4.89 18.59 -3.64
N SER A 246 4.65 17.65 -4.54
CA SER A 246 5.67 16.71 -5.04
C SER A 246 6.74 17.37 -5.92
N GLU A 247 6.48 18.55 -6.46
CA GLU A 247 7.47 19.28 -7.29
C GLU A 247 8.53 19.90 -6.39
N PHE A 248 8.13 20.40 -5.24
CA PHE A 248 9.05 20.91 -4.22
C PHE A 248 9.69 19.79 -3.41
N ALA A 249 8.93 18.77 -3.03
CA ALA A 249 9.38 17.63 -2.22
C ALA A 249 10.13 16.59 -3.07
N THR A 250 11.24 17.01 -3.69
CA THR A 250 12.05 16.16 -4.55
C THR A 250 12.67 14.97 -3.82
N PRO A 251 13.04 13.89 -4.53
CA PRO A 251 13.81 12.78 -3.94
C PRO A 251 15.12 13.24 -3.28
N LYS A 252 15.78 14.23 -3.86
CA LYS A 252 17.04 14.78 -3.34
C LYS A 252 16.86 15.50 -1.99
N ARG A 253 15.73 16.18 -1.77
CA ARG A 253 15.40 16.76 -0.46
C ARG A 253 15.08 15.67 0.58
N MET A 254 14.51 14.56 0.15
CA MET A 254 14.28 13.41 1.01
C MET A 254 15.61 12.80 1.48
N VAL A 255 16.63 12.72 0.61
CA VAL A 255 17.99 12.29 0.99
C VAL A 255 18.54 13.18 2.09
N ALA A 256 18.44 14.51 1.95
CA ALA A 256 18.87 15.44 2.98
C ALA A 256 18.13 15.22 4.31
N ALA A 257 16.80 14.97 4.25
CA ALA A 257 16.02 14.65 5.46
C ALA A 257 16.55 13.41 6.19
N LEU A 258 16.90 12.35 5.46
CA LEU A 258 17.42 11.11 6.02
C LEU A 258 18.82 11.28 6.61
N ARG A 259 19.67 12.09 5.98
CA ARG A 259 20.97 12.44 6.56
C ARG A 259 20.83 13.28 7.81
N GLU A 260 19.89 14.22 7.84
CA GLU A 260 19.62 15.02 9.04
C GLU A 260 19.03 14.17 10.18
N LEU A 261 18.32 13.07 9.86
CA LEU A 261 17.90 12.06 10.84
C LEU A 261 19.08 11.29 11.45
N GLY A 262 20.25 11.26 10.80
CA GLY A 262 21.46 10.61 11.31
C GLY A 262 21.86 9.32 10.58
N PHE A 263 21.24 8.97 9.46
CA PHE A 263 21.69 7.81 8.66
C PHE A 263 23.11 8.02 8.12
N ASN A 264 23.94 6.98 8.22
CA ASN A 264 25.31 7.02 7.72
C ASN A 264 25.36 6.94 6.18
N TYR A 265 24.47 6.14 5.59
CA TYR A 265 24.31 6.01 4.14
C TYR A 265 22.85 6.05 3.74
N VAL A 266 22.56 6.71 2.63
CA VAL A 266 21.22 6.84 2.06
C VAL A 266 21.26 6.42 0.60
N PHE A 267 20.61 5.31 0.30
CA PHE A 267 20.55 4.71 -1.03
C PHE A 267 19.13 4.66 -1.58
N ASP A 268 19.06 4.37 -2.86
CA ASP A 268 17.81 4.24 -3.59
C ASP A 268 17.44 2.76 -3.77
N THR A 269 16.25 2.35 -3.33
CA THR A 269 15.73 1.02 -3.64
C THR A 269 15.50 0.83 -5.15
N ASP A 270 15.45 1.92 -5.93
CA ASP A 270 15.33 1.86 -7.39
C ASP A 270 16.53 1.15 -8.04
N PHE A 271 17.74 1.27 -7.46
CA PHE A 271 18.88 0.42 -7.85
C PHE A 271 18.50 -1.07 -7.81
N ALA A 272 17.91 -1.52 -6.71
CA ALA A 272 17.50 -2.92 -6.54
C ALA A 272 16.26 -3.28 -7.37
N ALA A 273 15.41 -2.31 -7.72
CA ALA A 273 14.33 -2.52 -8.68
C ALA A 273 14.88 -2.82 -10.08
N ASP A 274 15.90 -2.07 -10.53
CA ASP A 274 16.61 -2.38 -11.77
C ASP A 274 17.30 -3.76 -11.72
N LEU A 275 17.90 -4.10 -10.58
CA LEU A 275 18.50 -5.42 -10.36
C LEU A 275 17.44 -6.53 -10.41
N THR A 276 16.25 -6.30 -9.81
CA THR A 276 15.14 -7.27 -9.87
C THR A 276 14.68 -7.50 -11.30
N ILE A 277 14.60 -6.46 -12.13
CA ILE A 277 14.27 -6.62 -13.56
C ILE A 277 15.31 -7.48 -14.29
N MET A 278 16.59 -7.37 -13.96
CA MET A 278 17.61 -8.20 -14.58
C MET A 278 17.45 -9.68 -14.19
N GLU A 279 17.14 -9.99 -12.94
CA GLU A 279 16.93 -11.36 -12.48
C GLU A 279 15.56 -11.91 -12.91
N GLU A 280 14.46 -11.22 -12.60
CA GLU A 280 13.09 -11.67 -12.92
C GLU A 280 12.83 -11.69 -14.43
N GLY A 281 13.37 -10.70 -15.17
CA GLY A 281 13.28 -10.68 -16.64
C GLY A 281 14.07 -11.83 -17.29
N SER A 282 15.25 -12.16 -16.77
CA SER A 282 16.03 -13.30 -17.22
C SER A 282 15.34 -14.64 -16.88
N GLU A 283 14.76 -14.76 -15.68
CA GLU A 283 13.93 -15.90 -15.27
C GLU A 283 12.71 -16.06 -16.19
N PHE A 284 12.03 -14.98 -16.52
CA PHE A 284 10.90 -15.01 -17.45
C PHE A 284 11.33 -15.53 -18.84
N ILE A 285 12.44 -15.03 -19.39
CA ILE A 285 12.95 -15.46 -20.69
C ILE A 285 13.34 -16.94 -20.65
N GLU A 286 13.99 -17.41 -19.60
CA GLU A 286 14.32 -18.82 -19.43
C GLU A 286 13.07 -19.70 -19.40
N ARG A 287 12.09 -19.37 -18.55
CA ARG A 287 10.81 -20.08 -18.47
C ARG A 287 10.06 -20.03 -19.81
N PHE A 288 10.03 -18.86 -20.47
CA PHE A 288 9.33 -18.67 -21.75
C PHE A 288 9.96 -19.48 -22.89
N THR A 289 11.28 -19.67 -22.86
CA THR A 289 12.00 -20.49 -23.85
C THR A 289 11.76 -21.99 -23.64
N HIS A 290 11.49 -22.41 -22.40
CA HIS A 290 11.26 -23.81 -22.00
C HIS A 290 9.83 -24.00 -21.46
N LYS A 291 8.83 -23.49 -22.19
CA LYS A 291 7.41 -23.42 -21.74
C LYS A 291 6.82 -24.74 -21.24
N ASP A 292 7.24 -25.86 -21.80
CA ASP A 292 6.79 -27.20 -21.45
C ASP A 292 7.29 -27.71 -20.09
N GLN A 293 8.30 -27.06 -19.51
CA GLN A 293 8.88 -27.43 -18.22
C GLN A 293 8.28 -26.64 -17.04
N TYR A 294 7.49 -25.60 -17.29
CA TYR A 294 6.98 -24.70 -16.27
C TYR A 294 5.45 -24.58 -16.28
N GLN A 295 4.88 -24.22 -15.15
CA GLN A 295 3.48 -23.87 -15.03
C GLN A 295 3.25 -22.39 -15.42
N TRP A 296 2.11 -22.10 -16.05
CA TRP A 296 1.76 -20.77 -16.53
C TRP A 296 0.46 -20.26 -15.93
N PRO A 297 0.31 -18.93 -15.77
CA PRO A 297 1.29 -17.86 -16.05
C PRO A 297 2.40 -17.80 -15.00
N MET A 298 3.56 -17.17 -15.33
CA MET A 298 4.51 -16.69 -14.34
C MET A 298 3.94 -15.43 -13.69
N PHE A 299 4.01 -15.34 -12.35
CA PHE A 299 3.61 -14.15 -11.58
C PHE A 299 4.81 -13.43 -10.99
N THR A 300 4.76 -12.10 -10.95
CA THR A 300 5.73 -11.31 -10.18
C THR A 300 5.67 -11.66 -8.69
N SER A 301 6.78 -11.51 -7.95
CA SER A 301 6.89 -11.84 -6.52
C SER A 301 7.32 -10.67 -5.63
N CYS A 302 7.54 -9.48 -6.18
CA CYS A 302 8.01 -8.32 -5.43
C CYS A 302 7.03 -7.76 -4.38
N CYS A 303 5.73 -8.13 -4.46
CA CYS A 303 4.70 -7.71 -3.51
C CYS A 303 4.43 -8.79 -2.44
N PRO A 304 4.92 -8.64 -1.18
CA PRO A 304 4.74 -9.67 -0.14
C PRO A 304 3.28 -9.90 0.24
N GLY A 305 2.42 -8.89 0.11
CA GLY A 305 0.98 -9.05 0.33
C GLY A 305 0.35 -9.98 -0.71
N TRP A 306 0.81 -9.95 -1.94
CA TRP A 306 0.42 -10.86 -3.01
C TRP A 306 0.96 -12.28 -2.77
N VAL A 307 2.25 -12.42 -2.46
CA VAL A 307 2.86 -13.73 -2.15
C VAL A 307 2.11 -14.43 -1.01
N ARG A 308 1.81 -13.70 0.09
CA ARG A 308 1.00 -14.22 1.20
C ARG A 308 -0.39 -14.65 0.76
N PHE A 309 -1.02 -13.89 -0.14
CA PHE A 309 -2.34 -14.23 -0.68
C PHE A 309 -2.30 -15.52 -1.49
N VAL A 310 -1.35 -15.70 -2.40
CA VAL A 310 -1.18 -16.96 -3.16
C VAL A 310 -1.00 -18.12 -2.21
N LYS A 311 -0.05 -18.04 -1.31
CA LYS A 311 0.29 -19.12 -0.38
C LYS A 311 -0.85 -19.52 0.55
N SER A 312 -1.76 -18.60 0.89
CA SER A 312 -2.91 -18.89 1.76
C SER A 312 -4.18 -19.28 1.02
N GLN A 313 -4.40 -18.77 -0.20
CA GLN A 313 -5.67 -18.95 -0.93
C GLN A 313 -5.54 -19.88 -2.14
N TYR A 314 -4.34 -19.97 -2.73
CA TYR A 314 -4.03 -20.74 -3.94
C TYR A 314 -2.63 -21.38 -3.83
N PRO A 315 -2.37 -22.22 -2.80
CA PRO A 315 -1.03 -22.78 -2.56
C PRO A 315 -0.49 -23.58 -3.75
N GLU A 316 -1.36 -24.11 -4.60
CA GLU A 316 -1.02 -24.81 -5.83
C GLU A 316 -0.35 -23.92 -6.90
N LEU A 317 -0.46 -22.59 -6.76
CA LEU A 317 0.17 -21.61 -7.66
C LEU A 317 1.49 -21.05 -7.09
N THR A 318 2.01 -21.58 -5.99
CA THR A 318 3.25 -21.09 -5.38
C THR A 318 4.43 -21.19 -6.35
N ASP A 319 4.52 -22.26 -7.14
CA ASP A 319 5.59 -22.46 -8.12
C ASP A 319 5.45 -21.58 -9.38
N ASN A 320 4.31 -20.94 -9.56
CA ASN A 320 4.10 -19.94 -10.61
C ASN A 320 4.72 -18.56 -10.26
N LEU A 321 5.03 -18.32 -8.99
CA LEU A 321 5.70 -17.08 -8.58
C LEU A 321 7.13 -17.04 -9.14
N SER A 322 7.61 -15.83 -9.46
CA SER A 322 9.04 -15.61 -9.66
C SER A 322 9.81 -15.96 -8.40
N THR A 323 10.97 -16.55 -8.55
CA THR A 323 11.86 -16.86 -7.43
C THR A 323 12.69 -15.67 -6.99
N ALA A 324 12.72 -14.58 -7.77
CA ALA A 324 13.43 -13.35 -7.44
C ALA A 324 12.95 -12.77 -6.11
N LYS A 325 13.88 -12.40 -5.22
CA LYS A 325 13.58 -11.62 -4.03
C LYS A 325 13.01 -10.25 -4.44
N SER A 326 12.26 -9.62 -3.56
CA SER A 326 11.80 -8.25 -3.83
C SER A 326 12.97 -7.26 -3.85
N PRO A 327 12.82 -6.08 -4.51
CA PRO A 327 13.84 -5.03 -4.49
C PRO A 327 14.34 -4.68 -3.07
N GLN A 328 13.43 -4.64 -2.08
CA GLN A 328 13.80 -4.43 -0.67
C GLN A 328 14.83 -5.46 -0.20
N GLN A 329 14.59 -6.73 -0.44
CA GLN A 329 15.44 -7.82 0.06
C GLN A 329 16.71 -7.97 -0.79
N MET A 330 16.62 -7.78 -2.11
CA MET A 330 17.80 -7.73 -2.97
C MET A 330 18.76 -6.62 -2.54
N PHE A 331 18.22 -5.41 -2.26
CA PHE A 331 19.04 -4.33 -1.74
C PHE A 331 19.76 -4.71 -0.45
N GLY A 332 19.03 -5.25 0.53
CA GLY A 332 19.60 -5.64 1.82
C GLY A 332 20.69 -6.71 1.68
N ALA A 333 20.44 -7.72 0.85
CA ALA A 333 21.41 -8.78 0.57
C ALA A 333 22.69 -8.21 -0.07
N VAL A 334 22.57 -7.31 -1.05
CA VAL A 334 23.71 -6.64 -1.71
C VAL A 334 24.43 -5.68 -0.76
N ALA A 335 23.69 -4.95 0.08
CA ALA A 335 24.28 -4.04 1.07
C ALA A 335 25.12 -4.80 2.09
N LYS A 336 24.62 -5.92 2.64
CA LYS A 336 25.33 -6.74 3.63
C LYS A 336 26.41 -7.67 3.04
N SER A 337 26.53 -7.74 1.71
CA SER A 337 27.60 -8.49 1.04
C SER A 337 28.52 -7.57 0.25
N TYR A 338 28.18 -7.21 -0.97
CA TYR A 338 29.00 -6.43 -1.89
C TYR A 338 29.42 -5.06 -1.33
N PHE A 339 28.43 -4.30 -0.81
CA PHE A 339 28.72 -2.97 -0.29
C PHE A 339 29.60 -3.06 0.97
N ALA A 340 29.25 -3.95 1.91
CA ALA A 340 30.05 -4.17 3.14
C ALA A 340 31.51 -4.49 2.81
N GLU A 341 31.74 -5.41 1.86
CA GLU A 341 33.07 -5.79 1.39
C GLU A 341 33.81 -4.61 0.74
N LYS A 342 33.13 -3.88 -0.13
CA LYS A 342 33.70 -2.76 -0.89
C LYS A 342 34.14 -1.58 -0.01
N VAL A 343 33.41 -1.31 1.07
CA VAL A 343 33.75 -0.23 2.02
C VAL A 343 34.56 -0.72 3.24
N GLY A 344 34.81 -2.03 3.35
CA GLY A 344 35.59 -2.63 4.43
C GLY A 344 34.90 -2.59 5.79
N ILE A 345 33.56 -2.66 5.82
CA ILE A 345 32.75 -2.69 7.03
C ILE A 345 32.29 -4.13 7.29
N ASP A 346 32.39 -4.60 8.55
CA ASP A 346 31.79 -5.88 8.94
C ASP A 346 30.27 -5.82 8.73
N SER A 347 29.72 -6.76 7.96
CA SER A 347 28.30 -6.83 7.65
C SER A 347 27.40 -6.86 8.89
N LYS A 348 27.88 -7.41 10.00
CA LYS A 348 27.16 -7.42 11.29
C LYS A 348 26.99 -6.06 11.93
N ARG A 349 27.78 -5.08 11.51
CA ARG A 349 27.64 -3.69 11.94
C ARG A 349 26.69 -2.89 11.07
N LEU A 350 26.32 -3.42 9.89
CA LEU A 350 25.36 -2.76 9.02
C LEU A 350 23.93 -3.03 9.50
N PHE A 351 23.19 -1.95 9.77
CA PHE A 351 21.78 -1.99 10.09
C PHE A 351 20.99 -1.38 8.92
N VAL A 352 20.36 -2.24 8.14
CA VAL A 352 19.65 -1.84 6.92
C VAL A 352 18.20 -1.53 7.25
N VAL A 353 17.82 -0.28 7.02
CA VAL A 353 16.46 0.24 7.22
C VAL A 353 15.81 0.45 5.86
N SER A 354 14.70 -0.20 5.61
CA SER A 354 13.91 0.05 4.42
C SER A 354 12.73 0.99 4.71
N ILE A 355 12.58 2.03 3.90
CA ILE A 355 11.49 3.01 3.99
C ILE A 355 10.51 2.70 2.86
N MET A 356 9.31 2.20 3.24
CA MET A 356 8.39 1.54 2.32
C MET A 356 6.97 2.12 2.38
N PRO A 357 6.23 2.17 1.27
CA PRO A 357 4.82 2.54 1.26
C PRO A 357 3.90 1.41 1.76
N CYS A 358 4.44 0.40 2.43
CA CYS A 358 3.84 -0.91 2.60
C CYS A 358 3.99 -1.45 4.02
N VAL A 359 2.91 -1.98 4.59
CA VAL A 359 2.95 -2.65 5.90
C VAL A 359 3.43 -4.10 5.79
N SER A 360 3.08 -4.79 4.69
CA SER A 360 3.48 -6.18 4.46
C SER A 360 5.01 -6.37 4.35
N LYS A 361 5.75 -5.33 3.95
CA LYS A 361 7.22 -5.32 3.90
C LYS A 361 7.86 -5.55 5.28
N LYS A 362 7.22 -5.11 6.36
CA LYS A 362 7.65 -5.45 7.73
C LYS A 362 7.63 -6.96 8.00
N SER A 363 6.63 -7.68 7.46
CA SER A 363 6.55 -9.14 7.60
C SER A 363 7.53 -9.88 6.70
N GLU A 364 7.90 -9.30 5.58
CA GLU A 364 8.87 -9.87 4.64
C GLU A 364 10.26 -9.95 5.27
N CYS A 365 10.69 -8.92 5.99
CA CYS A 365 11.98 -8.91 6.70
C CYS A 365 12.11 -10.06 7.72
N ALA A 366 11.01 -10.56 8.25
CA ALA A 366 10.99 -11.64 9.24
C ALA A 366 10.92 -13.06 8.63
N LEU A 367 10.85 -13.19 7.30
CA LEU A 367 10.77 -14.50 6.65
C LEU A 367 12.10 -15.28 6.80
N PRO A 368 12.04 -16.60 6.99
CA PRO A 368 13.23 -17.41 7.20
C PRO A 368 14.18 -17.46 6.00
N THR A 369 13.65 -17.15 4.80
CA THR A 369 14.42 -17.14 3.53
C THR A 369 15.04 -15.77 3.21
N MET A 370 14.75 -14.73 3.98
CA MET A 370 15.29 -13.36 3.80
C MET A 370 16.46 -13.11 4.75
N LYS A 371 17.46 -14.00 4.67
CA LYS A 371 18.65 -14.00 5.54
C LYS A 371 19.87 -14.41 4.74
N ASN A 372 21.04 -13.96 5.22
CA ASN A 372 22.34 -14.43 4.74
C ASN A 372 22.69 -15.82 5.33
N ASP A 373 23.82 -16.39 4.90
CA ASP A 373 24.32 -17.69 5.37
C ASP A 373 24.65 -17.72 6.88
N ALA A 374 24.93 -16.57 7.48
CA ALA A 374 25.16 -16.44 8.92
C ALA A 374 23.87 -16.39 9.75
N GLY A 375 22.72 -16.31 9.09
CA GLY A 375 21.41 -16.21 9.71
C GLY A 375 20.98 -14.78 10.04
N ASP A 376 21.77 -13.77 9.66
CA ASP A 376 21.41 -12.35 9.83
C ASP A 376 20.38 -11.95 8.77
N PRO A 377 19.36 -11.14 9.10
CA PRO A 377 18.37 -10.70 8.13
C PRO A 377 19.00 -9.85 7.02
N ASP A 378 18.53 -9.96 5.79
CA ASP A 378 18.95 -9.09 4.69
C ASP A 378 18.61 -7.62 5.00
N VAL A 379 17.42 -7.37 5.53
CA VAL A 379 16.94 -6.06 5.99
C VAL A 379 16.54 -6.17 7.46
N ASP A 380 17.10 -5.32 8.31
CA ASP A 380 16.91 -5.40 9.77
C ASP A 380 15.53 -4.88 10.19
N VAL A 381 15.09 -3.76 9.59
CA VAL A 381 13.79 -3.17 9.87
C VAL A 381 13.19 -2.49 8.65
N SER A 382 11.87 -2.57 8.53
CA SER A 382 11.11 -1.82 7.52
C SER A 382 10.19 -0.84 8.22
N ILE A 383 10.29 0.44 7.89
CA ILE A 383 9.38 1.50 8.35
C ILE A 383 8.51 2.00 7.19
N THR A 384 7.34 2.51 7.53
CA THR A 384 6.40 3.07 6.55
C THR A 384 6.71 4.54 6.25
N THR A 385 6.13 5.09 5.17
CA THR A 385 6.19 6.54 4.90
C THR A 385 5.62 7.36 6.06
N ARG A 386 4.60 6.84 6.78
CA ARG A 386 4.04 7.50 7.97
C ARG A 386 5.02 7.52 9.14
N GLU A 387 5.74 6.42 9.37
CA GLU A 387 6.76 6.34 10.42
C GLU A 387 7.94 7.28 10.11
N LEU A 388 8.38 7.38 8.85
CA LEU A 388 9.37 8.39 8.43
C LEU A 388 8.91 9.80 8.83
N ASN A 389 7.64 10.15 8.55
CA ASN A 389 7.09 11.45 8.93
C ASN A 389 7.05 11.67 10.45
N ILE A 390 6.85 10.62 11.25
CA ILE A 390 6.93 10.68 12.72
C ILE A 390 8.37 10.98 13.15
N MET A 391 9.35 10.28 12.59
CA MET A 391 10.77 10.48 12.90
C MET A 391 11.23 11.89 12.55
N MET A 392 10.86 12.41 11.38
CA MET A 392 11.20 13.79 10.98
C MET A 392 10.60 14.82 11.94
N ARG A 393 9.35 14.65 12.37
CA ARG A 393 8.72 15.54 13.36
C ARG A 393 9.37 15.45 14.72
N ALA A 394 9.74 14.25 15.17
CA ALA A 394 10.43 14.04 16.45
C ALA A 394 11.79 14.74 16.49
N ASN A 395 12.47 14.82 15.36
CA ASN A 395 13.76 15.52 15.21
C ASN A 395 13.61 16.98 14.75
N HIS A 396 12.40 17.52 14.69
CA HIS A 396 12.13 18.91 14.28
C HIS A 396 12.65 19.24 12.87
N ILE A 397 12.71 18.26 11.98
CA ILE A 397 13.14 18.45 10.59
C ILE A 397 12.00 19.08 9.80
N GLU A 398 12.29 20.23 9.20
CA GLU A 398 11.36 21.00 8.39
C GLU A 398 11.70 20.86 6.90
N PRO A 399 11.00 20.01 6.14
CA PRO A 399 11.36 19.67 4.75
C PRO A 399 11.55 20.88 3.82
N LYS A 400 10.79 21.96 4.07
CA LYS A 400 10.86 23.18 3.23
C LYS A 400 12.20 23.92 3.26
N TYR A 401 13.05 23.64 4.27
CA TYR A 401 14.36 24.27 4.41
C TYR A 401 15.52 23.36 4.01
N LEU A 402 15.26 22.10 3.68
CA LEU A 402 16.28 21.15 3.33
C LEU A 402 16.92 21.47 1.98
N PRO A 403 18.23 21.31 1.81
CA PRO A 403 18.90 21.34 0.52
C PRO A 403 18.52 20.12 -0.33
N GLU A 404 18.97 20.09 -1.55
CA GLU A 404 18.97 18.89 -2.39
C GLU A 404 20.32 18.18 -2.25
N GLU A 405 20.29 16.86 -1.98
CA GLU A 405 21.46 16.02 -1.84
C GLU A 405 21.32 14.75 -2.65
N GLU A 406 22.43 14.22 -3.19
CA GLU A 406 22.43 13.00 -3.99
C GLU A 406 22.42 11.77 -3.10
N PHE A 407 21.87 10.67 -3.61
CA PHE A 407 22.03 9.34 -3.03
C PHE A 407 23.50 8.94 -2.99
N ASP A 408 23.88 8.08 -2.06
CA ASP A 408 25.24 7.60 -1.92
C ASP A 408 25.59 6.57 -3.01
N SER A 409 26.86 6.48 -3.38
CA SER A 409 27.41 5.50 -4.31
C SER A 409 28.04 4.33 -3.52
N PRO A 410 28.00 3.10 -4.04
CA PRO A 410 27.69 2.68 -5.41
C PRO A 410 26.28 2.11 -5.63
N LEU A 411 25.35 2.22 -4.72
CA LEU A 411 24.01 1.61 -4.80
C LEU A 411 22.90 2.69 -4.92
N GLY A 412 23.23 3.86 -5.44
CA GLY A 412 22.34 5.01 -5.48
C GLY A 412 21.87 5.41 -6.87
N SER A 413 22.41 4.82 -7.95
CA SER A 413 21.93 5.14 -9.29
C SER A 413 20.67 4.36 -9.63
N ALA A 414 19.74 5.02 -10.31
CA ALA A 414 18.45 4.49 -10.71
C ALA A 414 18.14 4.81 -12.16
N THR A 415 17.20 4.08 -12.74
CA THR A 415 16.62 4.39 -14.05
C THR A 415 15.15 4.75 -13.92
N GLY A 416 14.58 5.40 -14.96
CA GLY A 416 13.14 5.65 -15.01
C GLY A 416 12.31 4.36 -14.90
N ALA A 417 12.81 3.24 -15.43
CA ALA A 417 12.15 1.93 -15.29
C ALA A 417 12.00 1.50 -13.83
N ALA A 418 12.97 1.80 -12.96
CA ALA A 418 12.89 1.48 -11.54
C ALA A 418 11.89 2.38 -10.80
N VAL A 419 11.86 3.67 -11.12
CA VAL A 419 10.95 4.64 -10.49
C VAL A 419 9.49 4.22 -10.65
N VAL A 420 9.09 3.70 -11.81
CA VAL A 420 7.69 3.32 -12.07
C VAL A 420 7.24 2.04 -11.36
N PHE A 421 8.14 1.27 -10.72
CA PHE A 421 7.78 0.12 -9.86
C PHE A 421 6.74 0.45 -8.79
N GLY A 422 6.67 1.72 -8.39
CA GLY A 422 5.69 2.19 -7.43
C GLY A 422 4.24 2.24 -7.94
N THR A 423 4.00 2.06 -9.23
CA THR A 423 2.70 2.19 -9.89
C THR A 423 2.16 0.84 -10.34
N THR A 424 0.84 0.76 -10.60
CA THR A 424 0.25 -0.39 -11.29
C THR A 424 0.70 -0.42 -12.75
N GLY A 425 1.25 -1.54 -13.17
CA GLY A 425 1.82 -1.74 -14.51
C GLY A 425 3.26 -1.28 -14.65
N GLY A 426 3.87 -0.73 -13.59
CA GLY A 426 5.24 -0.23 -13.65
C GLY A 426 6.27 -1.35 -13.68
N VAL A 427 6.07 -2.43 -12.93
CA VAL A 427 6.95 -3.61 -12.98
C VAL A 427 6.87 -4.28 -14.34
N MET A 428 5.65 -4.46 -14.87
CA MET A 428 5.43 -5.05 -16.19
C MET A 428 6.07 -4.19 -17.30
N ASP A 429 5.89 -2.87 -17.26
CA ASP A 429 6.50 -1.95 -18.22
C ASP A 429 8.03 -2.07 -18.19
N ALA A 430 8.64 -2.00 -17.01
CA ALA A 430 10.08 -2.15 -16.83
C ALA A 430 10.61 -3.51 -17.32
N ALA A 431 9.89 -4.60 -16.99
CA ALA A 431 10.23 -5.95 -17.42
C ALA A 431 10.17 -6.10 -18.95
N LEU A 432 9.11 -5.59 -19.58
CA LEU A 432 8.96 -5.64 -21.04
C LEU A 432 10.03 -4.82 -21.76
N ARG A 433 10.39 -3.63 -21.25
CA ARG A 433 11.49 -2.82 -21.79
C ARG A 433 12.79 -3.60 -21.81
N SER A 434 13.16 -4.24 -20.70
CA SER A 434 14.43 -4.96 -20.61
C SER A 434 14.39 -6.35 -21.28
N ALA A 435 13.27 -7.08 -21.22
CA ALA A 435 13.10 -8.33 -21.95
C ALA A 435 13.22 -8.13 -23.47
N TYR A 436 12.64 -7.05 -24.00
CA TYR A 436 12.81 -6.70 -25.41
C TYR A 436 14.29 -6.55 -25.77
N PHE A 437 15.06 -5.80 -24.97
CA PHE A 437 16.50 -5.64 -25.18
C PHE A 437 17.26 -6.97 -25.07
N LEU A 438 17.00 -7.76 -24.05
CA LEU A 438 17.69 -9.03 -23.82
C LEU A 438 17.49 -10.03 -24.98
N ILE A 439 16.33 -9.98 -25.64
CA ILE A 439 16.00 -10.85 -26.78
C ILE A 439 16.52 -10.29 -28.09
N THR A 440 16.40 -8.98 -28.32
CA THR A 440 16.67 -8.37 -29.65
C THR A 440 18.04 -7.70 -29.76
N GLY A 441 18.69 -7.41 -28.63
CA GLY A 441 19.92 -6.61 -28.55
C GLY A 441 19.71 -5.13 -28.84
N LYS A 442 18.46 -4.64 -28.86
CA LYS A 442 18.10 -3.23 -29.15
C LYS A 442 17.10 -2.72 -28.14
N ASN A 443 17.23 -1.46 -27.74
CA ASN A 443 16.22 -0.80 -26.92
C ASN A 443 14.92 -0.62 -27.70
N PRO A 444 13.75 -0.88 -27.08
CA PRO A 444 12.47 -0.44 -27.64
C PRO A 444 12.30 1.07 -27.43
N ASP A 445 11.22 1.64 -27.98
CA ASP A 445 10.73 2.93 -27.51
C ASP A 445 10.38 2.80 -26.01
N PRO A 446 10.86 3.68 -25.13
CA PRO A 446 10.55 3.61 -23.68
C PRO A 446 9.04 3.64 -23.37
N ASP A 447 8.23 4.19 -24.27
CA ASP A 447 6.78 4.27 -24.13
C ASP A 447 6.00 3.24 -24.98
N ALA A 448 6.70 2.22 -25.53
CA ALA A 448 6.06 1.15 -26.33
C ALA A 448 5.03 0.31 -25.55
N PHE A 449 5.13 0.25 -24.23
CA PHE A 449 4.34 -0.63 -23.39
C PHE A 449 3.29 0.09 -22.54
N THR A 450 2.89 1.31 -22.90
CA THR A 450 1.91 2.12 -22.14
C THR A 450 0.55 1.46 -21.93
N ALA A 451 0.17 0.46 -22.72
CA ALA A 451 -1.09 -0.27 -22.58
C ALA A 451 -1.26 -0.97 -21.21
N VAL A 452 -0.16 -1.27 -20.52
CA VAL A 452 -0.21 -1.88 -19.17
C VAL A 452 -0.33 -0.86 -18.03
N ARG A 453 -0.17 0.45 -18.31
CA ARG A 453 -0.17 1.53 -17.31
C ARG A 453 -1.58 1.93 -16.87
N GLY A 454 -1.74 2.38 -15.64
CA GLY A 454 -2.95 3.02 -15.08
C GLY A 454 -3.62 2.24 -13.95
N THR A 455 -4.61 2.86 -13.31
CA THR A 455 -5.21 2.42 -12.04
C THR A 455 -6.46 1.54 -12.19
N ASP A 456 -6.92 1.23 -13.40
CA ASP A 456 -8.17 0.49 -13.68
C ASP A 456 -8.23 -0.95 -13.13
N GLY A 457 -7.19 -1.38 -12.49
CA GLY A 457 -7.17 -2.55 -11.62
C GLY A 457 -7.09 -3.93 -12.28
N TRP A 458 -7.42 -4.11 -13.54
CA TRP A 458 -7.12 -5.30 -14.36
C TRP A 458 -6.99 -4.87 -15.81
N LYS A 459 -5.79 -5.03 -16.37
CA LYS A 459 -5.47 -4.72 -17.77
C LYS A 459 -4.81 -5.91 -18.42
N GLU A 460 -5.01 -6.04 -19.71
CA GLU A 460 -4.45 -7.10 -20.54
C GLU A 460 -3.83 -6.50 -21.79
N ALA A 461 -2.71 -7.04 -22.22
CA ALA A 461 -2.05 -6.66 -23.46
C ALA A 461 -1.32 -7.85 -24.08
N THR A 462 -1.15 -7.78 -25.39
CA THR A 462 -0.29 -8.72 -26.13
C THR A 462 0.74 -7.88 -26.89
N PHE A 463 2.02 -8.20 -26.69
CA PHE A 463 3.13 -7.53 -27.34
C PHE A 463 3.88 -8.53 -28.23
N ASN A 464 4.08 -8.16 -29.50
CA ASN A 464 4.93 -8.95 -30.37
C ASN A 464 6.39 -8.55 -30.17
N ILE A 465 7.20 -9.47 -29.62
CA ILE A 465 8.64 -9.28 -29.40
C ILE A 465 9.40 -10.03 -30.51
N PRO A 466 10.18 -9.34 -31.34
CA PRO A 466 10.96 -9.97 -32.39
C PRO A 466 11.88 -11.05 -31.83
N GLY A 467 11.76 -12.27 -32.35
CA GLY A 467 12.53 -13.44 -31.86
C GLY A 467 11.84 -14.27 -30.79
N ALA A 468 10.85 -13.72 -30.08
CA ALA A 468 10.06 -14.45 -29.08
C ALA A 468 8.60 -14.67 -29.50
N GLY A 469 8.06 -13.85 -30.44
CA GLY A 469 6.67 -13.90 -30.85
C GLY A 469 5.74 -13.11 -29.91
N ASP A 470 4.49 -13.53 -29.81
CA ASP A 470 3.49 -12.86 -28.98
C ASP A 470 3.64 -13.24 -27.51
N VAL A 471 3.78 -12.23 -26.67
CA VAL A 471 3.80 -12.32 -25.22
C VAL A 471 2.51 -11.73 -24.67
N ARG A 472 1.70 -12.55 -24.01
CA ARG A 472 0.42 -12.13 -23.41
C ARG A 472 0.64 -11.81 -21.95
N VAL A 473 0.32 -10.58 -21.55
CA VAL A 473 0.55 -10.09 -20.20
C VAL A 473 -0.75 -9.60 -19.57
N ALA A 474 -0.80 -9.65 -18.24
CA ALA A 474 -1.85 -8.98 -17.47
C ALA A 474 -1.24 -8.22 -16.30
N VAL A 475 -1.91 -7.14 -15.92
CA VAL A 475 -1.58 -6.31 -14.76
C VAL A 475 -2.80 -6.18 -13.87
N VAL A 476 -2.63 -6.49 -12.58
CA VAL A 476 -3.73 -6.48 -11.62
C VAL A 476 -3.34 -5.73 -10.37
N SER A 477 -4.21 -4.81 -9.93
CA SER A 477 -4.11 -4.17 -8.61
C SER A 477 -5.36 -4.44 -7.77
N SER A 478 -5.18 -4.73 -6.51
CA SER A 478 -6.05 -5.32 -5.50
C SER A 478 -6.18 -6.85 -5.56
N LEU A 479 -6.22 -7.46 -4.37
CA LEU A 479 -6.30 -8.94 -4.26
C LEU A 479 -7.66 -9.49 -4.70
N GLY A 480 -8.74 -8.70 -4.59
CA GLY A 480 -10.05 -9.11 -5.09
C GLY A 480 -10.09 -9.25 -6.61
N LYS A 481 -9.38 -8.37 -7.34
CA LYS A 481 -9.24 -8.49 -8.80
C LYS A 481 -8.25 -9.59 -9.17
N ALA A 482 -7.17 -9.76 -8.40
CA ALA A 482 -6.24 -10.88 -8.57
C ALA A 482 -6.97 -12.23 -8.43
N ARG A 483 -7.87 -12.38 -7.44
CA ARG A 483 -8.74 -13.56 -7.33
C ARG A 483 -9.54 -13.82 -8.59
N LYS A 484 -10.18 -12.78 -9.14
CA LYS A 484 -10.98 -12.91 -10.38
C LYS A 484 -10.14 -13.36 -11.57
N LEU A 485 -8.91 -12.81 -11.71
CA LEU A 485 -7.96 -13.20 -12.76
C LEU A 485 -7.57 -14.68 -12.60
N ILE A 486 -7.15 -15.11 -11.39
CA ILE A 486 -6.77 -16.50 -11.13
C ILE A 486 -7.93 -17.45 -11.49
N GLU A 487 -9.14 -17.12 -11.04
CA GLU A 487 -10.30 -17.95 -11.32
C GLU A 487 -10.64 -18.02 -12.83
N ALA A 488 -10.43 -16.93 -13.59
CA ALA A 488 -10.57 -16.93 -15.04
C ALA A 488 -9.50 -17.82 -15.70
N VAL A 489 -8.24 -17.73 -15.27
CA VAL A 489 -7.16 -18.61 -15.75
C VAL A 489 -7.47 -20.09 -15.43
N LYS A 490 -7.90 -20.39 -14.21
CA LYS A 490 -8.24 -21.78 -13.80
C LYS A 490 -9.41 -22.36 -14.58
N ARG A 491 -10.37 -21.54 -15.02
CA ARG A 491 -11.47 -21.99 -15.89
C ARG A 491 -11.08 -22.10 -17.36
N GLY A 492 -9.90 -21.60 -17.75
CA GLY A 492 -9.48 -21.53 -19.15
C GLY A 492 -10.11 -20.37 -19.94
N ASP A 493 -10.74 -19.40 -19.25
CA ASP A 493 -11.34 -18.22 -19.86
C ASP A 493 -10.27 -17.20 -20.29
N ALA A 494 -9.09 -17.24 -19.65
CA ALA A 494 -7.96 -16.37 -19.92
C ALA A 494 -6.63 -17.15 -19.83
N ALA A 495 -5.63 -16.72 -20.61
CA ALA A 495 -4.30 -17.32 -20.58
C ALA A 495 -3.23 -16.25 -20.81
N TYR A 496 -2.25 -16.19 -19.92
CA TYR A 496 -1.17 -15.23 -19.93
C TYR A 496 0.18 -15.91 -19.83
N ASP A 497 1.21 -15.23 -20.29
CA ASP A 497 2.60 -15.67 -20.14
C ASP A 497 3.23 -15.00 -18.90
N PHE A 498 2.92 -13.72 -18.63
CA PHE A 498 3.44 -13.02 -17.47
C PHE A 498 2.34 -12.13 -16.84
N VAL A 499 2.25 -12.12 -15.51
CA VAL A 499 1.22 -11.38 -14.77
C VAL A 499 1.85 -10.58 -13.62
N GLU A 500 1.69 -9.26 -13.66
CA GLU A 500 2.00 -8.40 -12.52
C GLU A 500 0.80 -8.37 -11.55
N VAL A 501 1.06 -8.61 -10.26
CA VAL A 501 0.04 -8.48 -9.21
C VAL A 501 0.52 -7.58 -8.08
N MET A 502 -0.20 -6.50 -7.84
CA MET A 502 -0.05 -5.63 -6.68
C MET A 502 -1.23 -5.80 -5.71
N ALA A 503 -0.95 -6.02 -4.42
CA ALA A 503 -2.00 -6.21 -3.41
C ALA A 503 -2.85 -4.94 -3.18
N CYS A 504 -2.24 -3.76 -3.33
CA CYS A 504 -2.91 -2.48 -3.08
C CYS A 504 -3.56 -1.92 -4.35
N PRO A 505 -4.78 -1.34 -4.27
CA PRO A 505 -5.34 -0.56 -5.37
C PRO A 505 -4.38 0.56 -5.82
N GLY A 506 -4.13 0.67 -7.11
CA GLY A 506 -3.20 1.65 -7.67
C GLY A 506 -1.70 1.33 -7.45
N GLY A 507 -1.37 0.11 -7.03
CA GLY A 507 0.01 -0.32 -6.76
C GLY A 507 0.56 0.22 -5.43
N CYS A 508 1.87 0.35 -5.32
CA CYS A 508 2.54 0.85 -4.11
C CYS A 508 2.25 2.33 -3.82
N ALA A 509 1.87 3.12 -4.83
CA ALA A 509 1.37 4.49 -4.68
C ALA A 509 0.12 4.56 -3.78
N GLY A 510 -0.77 3.53 -3.83
CA GLY A 510 -1.90 3.32 -2.92
C GLY A 510 -1.58 2.42 -1.72
N GLY A 511 -0.31 2.28 -1.38
CA GLY A 511 0.18 1.34 -0.36
C GLY A 511 -0.35 1.60 1.04
N GLY A 512 -0.53 0.52 1.81
CA GLY A 512 -1.05 0.58 3.19
C GLY A 512 -0.17 1.35 4.19
N GLY A 513 1.08 1.68 3.82
CA GLY A 513 2.04 2.49 4.59
C GLY A 513 2.10 3.96 4.19
N GLN A 514 1.39 4.39 3.14
CA GLN A 514 1.34 5.76 2.67
C GLN A 514 0.55 6.70 3.61
N PRO A 515 0.80 8.02 3.55
CA PRO A 515 0.00 9.01 4.28
C PRO A 515 -1.51 8.84 4.05
N ILE A 516 -2.30 9.06 5.09
CA ILE A 516 -3.75 8.84 5.07
C ILE A 516 -4.48 10.18 4.91
N HIS A 517 -5.31 10.27 3.87
CA HIS A 517 -6.25 11.34 3.62
C HIS A 517 -7.67 10.75 3.63
N ASP A 518 -8.35 10.81 4.80
CA ASP A 518 -9.62 10.10 4.97
C ASP A 518 -10.68 10.55 3.96
N GLY A 519 -11.23 9.58 3.22
CA GLY A 519 -12.22 9.81 2.18
C GLY A 519 -11.66 10.27 0.83
N THR A 520 -10.32 10.33 0.66
CA THR A 520 -9.66 10.67 -0.61
C THR A 520 -8.59 9.64 -0.94
N GLU A 521 -8.68 9.06 -2.13
CA GLU A 521 -7.68 8.12 -2.65
C GLU A 521 -6.70 8.86 -3.56
N LEU A 522 -5.41 8.84 -3.22
CA LEU A 522 -4.35 9.56 -3.94
C LEU A 522 -3.42 8.65 -4.76
N ALA A 523 -3.79 7.39 -4.94
CA ALA A 523 -2.94 6.44 -5.66
C ALA A 523 -2.65 6.86 -7.11
N GLU A 524 -3.64 7.44 -7.79
CA GLU A 524 -3.50 7.94 -9.16
C GLU A 524 -2.59 9.17 -9.22
N ASP A 525 -2.81 10.16 -8.34
CA ASP A 525 -2.00 11.38 -8.30
C ASP A 525 -0.53 11.05 -8.01
N ARG A 526 -0.27 10.20 -7.01
CA ARG A 526 1.08 9.71 -6.67
C ARG A 526 1.70 8.90 -7.82
N GLY A 527 0.91 8.07 -8.48
CA GLY A 527 1.34 7.33 -9.67
C GLY A 527 1.77 8.27 -10.80
N ASN A 528 1.01 9.33 -11.05
CA ASN A 528 1.33 10.33 -12.06
C ASN A 528 2.65 11.07 -11.76
N VAL A 529 3.00 11.26 -10.48
CA VAL A 529 4.32 11.79 -10.09
C VAL A 529 5.43 10.84 -10.55
N LEU A 530 5.30 9.54 -10.31
CA LEU A 530 6.31 8.55 -10.68
C LEU A 530 6.46 8.42 -12.20
N TRP A 531 5.36 8.46 -12.96
CA TRP A 531 5.43 8.46 -14.43
C TRP A 531 6.13 9.71 -14.98
N ARG A 532 5.91 10.89 -14.36
CA ARG A 532 6.65 12.12 -14.74
C ARG A 532 8.14 12.01 -14.43
N LEU A 533 8.50 11.40 -13.31
CA LEU A 533 9.91 11.18 -12.96
C LEU A 533 10.59 10.26 -13.99
N ASP A 534 9.97 9.12 -14.37
CA ASP A 534 10.48 8.25 -15.44
C ASP A 534 10.72 9.04 -16.76
N GLN A 535 9.75 9.86 -17.14
CA GLN A 535 9.88 10.66 -18.39
C GLN A 535 11.01 11.68 -18.33
N GLY A 536 11.37 12.16 -17.15
CA GLY A 536 12.46 13.11 -16.92
C GLY A 536 13.86 12.48 -16.82
N GLU A 537 13.93 11.13 -16.64
CA GLU A 537 15.20 10.44 -16.48
C GLU A 537 15.93 10.25 -17.81
N LEU A 538 17.27 10.36 -17.77
CA LEU A 538 18.14 10.12 -18.92
C LEU A 538 18.24 8.62 -19.24
N LEU A 539 18.32 7.77 -18.20
CA LEU A 539 18.34 6.32 -18.31
C LEU A 539 16.93 5.79 -18.02
N ARG A 540 16.30 5.18 -19.00
CA ARG A 540 14.92 4.69 -18.89
C ARG A 540 14.81 3.17 -18.95
N PHE A 541 15.92 2.45 -18.92
CA PHE A 541 15.98 1.00 -19.03
C PHE A 541 16.83 0.39 -17.91
N SER A 542 16.29 -0.58 -17.19
CA SER A 542 16.96 -1.20 -16.03
C SER A 542 18.34 -1.82 -16.41
N HIS A 543 18.45 -2.42 -17.60
CA HIS A 543 19.70 -2.99 -18.10
C HIS A 543 20.78 -1.95 -18.44
N GLU A 544 20.46 -0.64 -18.39
CA GLU A 544 21.43 0.45 -18.59
C GLU A 544 22.00 0.99 -17.28
N ASN A 545 21.42 0.64 -16.11
CA ASN A 545 21.90 1.11 -14.82
C ASN A 545 23.39 0.80 -14.62
N PRO A 546 24.26 1.81 -14.43
CA PRO A 546 25.70 1.61 -14.32
C PRO A 546 26.12 0.84 -13.06
N ASP A 547 25.42 1.04 -11.93
CA ASP A 547 25.73 0.36 -10.66
C ASP A 547 25.34 -1.12 -10.74
N VAL A 548 24.22 -1.45 -11.39
CA VAL A 548 23.80 -2.84 -11.64
C VAL A 548 24.82 -3.54 -12.55
N LYS A 549 25.26 -2.88 -13.61
CA LYS A 549 26.33 -3.43 -14.49
C LYS A 549 27.64 -3.65 -13.75
N ALA A 550 28.02 -2.72 -12.89
CA ALA A 550 29.22 -2.83 -12.06
C ALA A 550 29.09 -3.99 -11.07
N LEU A 551 27.92 -4.14 -10.41
CA LEU A 551 27.64 -5.23 -9.49
C LEU A 551 27.78 -6.61 -10.16
N TYR A 552 27.21 -6.80 -11.35
CA TYR A 552 27.39 -8.08 -12.08
C TYR A 552 28.84 -8.31 -12.46
N LYS A 553 29.51 -7.30 -13.00
CA LYS A 553 30.91 -7.43 -13.43
C LYS A 553 31.86 -7.73 -12.28
N ASP A 554 31.68 -7.06 -11.15
CA ASP A 554 32.64 -7.08 -10.05
C ASP A 554 32.34 -8.17 -9.01
N TYR A 555 31.07 -8.64 -8.92
CA TYR A 555 30.65 -9.48 -7.80
C TYR A 555 29.74 -10.66 -8.17
N LEU A 556 28.63 -10.44 -8.88
CA LEU A 556 27.60 -11.47 -9.13
C LEU A 556 27.90 -12.35 -10.34
N GLY A 557 28.63 -11.86 -11.33
CA GLY A 557 28.91 -12.54 -12.60
C GLY A 557 27.83 -12.27 -13.65
N ALA A 558 26.73 -12.98 -13.63
CA ALA A 558 25.64 -12.85 -14.60
C ALA A 558 24.27 -13.04 -13.91
N PRO A 559 23.18 -12.53 -14.51
CA PRO A 559 21.83 -12.88 -14.08
C PRO A 559 21.63 -14.39 -14.08
N LEU A 560 20.89 -14.91 -13.08
CA LEU A 560 20.67 -16.35 -12.82
C LEU A 560 21.94 -17.17 -12.62
N GLY A 561 23.13 -16.53 -12.53
CA GLY A 561 24.37 -17.20 -12.19
C GLY A 561 24.34 -17.77 -10.77
N GLU A 562 25.26 -18.70 -10.44
CA GLU A 562 25.28 -19.37 -9.14
C GLU A 562 25.25 -18.38 -7.95
N LYS A 563 26.08 -17.33 -8.00
CA LYS A 563 26.16 -16.33 -6.93
C LYS A 563 24.95 -15.40 -6.89
N SER A 564 24.45 -14.96 -8.05
CA SER A 564 23.25 -14.12 -8.11
C SER A 564 22.01 -14.90 -7.66
N HIS A 565 21.87 -16.14 -8.10
CA HIS A 565 20.76 -16.99 -7.69
C HIS A 565 20.77 -17.27 -6.18
N HIS A 566 21.93 -17.56 -5.60
CA HIS A 566 22.07 -17.78 -4.16
C HIS A 566 21.70 -16.53 -3.34
N LEU A 567 22.11 -15.35 -3.78
CA LEU A 567 21.94 -14.10 -3.03
C LEU A 567 20.57 -13.45 -3.27
N LEU A 568 20.06 -13.51 -4.50
CA LEU A 568 18.93 -12.68 -4.96
C LEU A 568 17.64 -13.47 -5.19
N HIS A 569 17.65 -14.81 -5.08
CA HIS A 569 16.47 -15.62 -5.23
C HIS A 569 16.03 -16.27 -3.91
N THR A 570 14.80 -16.77 -3.86
CA THR A 570 14.19 -17.34 -2.66
C THR A 570 13.34 -18.57 -3.01
N ASP A 571 13.31 -19.54 -2.09
CA ASP A 571 12.37 -20.65 -2.16
C ASP A 571 11.07 -20.28 -1.42
N HIS A 572 10.02 -20.01 -2.18
CA HIS A 572 8.71 -19.74 -1.62
C HIS A 572 8.10 -20.93 -0.85
N ASN A 573 8.56 -22.14 -1.08
CA ASN A 573 8.06 -23.33 -0.37
C ASN A 573 8.71 -23.53 1.01
N ALA A 574 9.82 -22.83 1.31
CA ALA A 574 10.54 -22.96 2.58
C ALA A 574 9.81 -22.36 3.80
N TRP A 575 8.68 -21.72 3.62
CA TRP A 575 7.83 -21.19 4.70
C TRP A 575 6.34 -21.38 4.39
N GLN A 576 5.48 -21.33 5.42
CA GLN A 576 4.06 -21.63 5.27
C GLN A 576 3.18 -20.46 5.77
N MET A 577 2.02 -20.31 5.14
CA MET A 577 0.93 -19.44 5.58
C MET A 577 -0.14 -20.25 6.31
N PRO A 578 -0.85 -19.66 7.29
CA PRO A 578 -2.11 -20.23 7.75
C PRO A 578 -3.05 -20.44 6.56
N GLN A 579 -3.64 -21.64 6.49
CA GLN A 579 -4.58 -21.98 5.43
C GLN A 579 -5.98 -21.52 5.80
N LYS A 580 -6.79 -21.19 4.78
CA LYS A 580 -8.19 -20.82 4.97
C LYS A 580 -8.92 -21.97 5.68
N MET A 581 -9.61 -21.65 6.77
CA MET A 581 -10.55 -22.58 7.38
C MET A 581 -11.72 -22.81 6.42
N LEU A 582 -11.98 -24.06 6.06
CA LEU A 582 -13.08 -24.47 5.19
C LEU A 582 -14.45 -24.17 5.81
#